data_8a2ad1791b21993e112eb97badb4bd53
#
_entry.id   8a2ad1791b21993e112eb97badb4bd53
#
_cell.length_a   1.000
_cell.length_b   1.000
_cell.length_c   1.000
_cell.angle_alpha   90.00
_cell.angle_beta   90.00
_cell.angle_gamma   90.00
#
_symmetry.space_group_name_H-M   'P 1'
#
loop_
_entity.id
_entity.type
_entity.pdbx_description
1 polymer ?
#
loop_
_entity_poly.entity_id
_entity_poly.type
_entity_poly.pdbx_seq_one_letter_code
_entity_poly.pdbx_strand_id
1 'polypeptide(L)'
;MGKYKLILIGSFPPPVGGVSIHVKRLKENLEKSNLSYLVVDIKRDGLKTALKSVFKGNVVHLHTSSVYLKCCFSIFCLLVNKKLLLTYHGNLNRYGQLKNSLDKFSIKIAHVPIVLNRSSLEIATRINRKSVQISAFIPPSEIIELDNETIKKIKDLKSRCSVTFCTNAYNVSYDKSGGEIYQITALIELFNGMPERGLIISDPSGMYIKLIKEKDIHYSDNILFLSFIHDFNAIIRDTDCMIRFTSTDGDSLSVKEALFAGKPVIATNIVERPAAVTCIDNNMHALTAAVSSFKPHFVENYTENGFSELYRLYCEN
;
A
#
# COMPACT_ATOMS: atom_id res chain seq x y z
N MET A 1 -19.57 -26.37 -14.67
CA MET A 1 -18.49 -25.97 -13.73
C MET A 1 -17.49 -25.12 -14.48
N GLY A 2 -16.98 -24.03 -13.87
CA GLY A 2 -15.96 -23.20 -14.50
C GLY A 2 -14.63 -23.95 -14.63
N LYS A 3 -13.83 -23.59 -15.64
CA LYS A 3 -12.49 -24.18 -15.89
C LYS A 3 -11.53 -23.91 -14.74
N TYR A 4 -11.70 -22.77 -14.04
CA TYR A 4 -10.86 -22.31 -12.93
C TYR A 4 -11.66 -22.24 -11.62
N LYS A 5 -11.01 -22.46 -10.48
CA LYS A 5 -11.58 -22.21 -9.17
C LYS A 5 -11.72 -20.70 -8.92
N LEU A 6 -10.69 -19.93 -9.25
CA LEU A 6 -10.57 -18.49 -8.98
C LEU A 6 -10.32 -17.67 -10.26
N ILE A 7 -11.05 -16.57 -10.42
CA ILE A 7 -10.71 -15.49 -11.36
C ILE A 7 -10.24 -14.29 -10.55
N LEU A 8 -8.96 -13.96 -10.65
CA LEU A 8 -8.36 -12.78 -10.02
C LEU A 8 -8.38 -11.61 -11.01
N ILE A 9 -9.14 -10.57 -10.70
CA ILE A 9 -9.27 -9.38 -11.54
C ILE A 9 -8.69 -8.17 -10.79
N GLY A 10 -7.70 -7.52 -11.38
CA GLY A 10 -7.07 -6.34 -10.78
C GLY A 10 -6.22 -5.59 -11.77
N SER A 11 -5.42 -4.64 -11.28
CA SER A 11 -4.41 -3.94 -12.08
C SER A 11 -3.03 -4.31 -11.56
N PHE A 12 -2.10 -4.51 -12.47
CA PHE A 12 -0.69 -4.83 -12.19
C PHE A 12 0.21 -3.61 -12.41
N PRO A 13 1.41 -3.58 -11.80
CA PRO A 13 2.40 -2.56 -12.13
C PRO A 13 2.83 -2.66 -13.61
N PRO A 14 3.19 -1.53 -14.28
CA PRO A 14 3.02 -0.13 -13.85
C PRO A 14 1.57 0.37 -13.97
N PRO A 15 1.16 1.42 -13.22
CA PRO A 15 1.96 2.14 -12.22
C PRO A 15 2.11 1.37 -10.92
N VAL A 16 3.20 1.64 -10.19
CA VAL A 16 3.45 1.07 -8.86
C VAL A 16 2.55 1.78 -7.84
N GLY A 17 1.80 1.01 -7.05
CA GLY A 17 0.91 1.53 -6.01
C GLY A 17 0.39 0.41 -5.13
N GLY A 18 -0.18 0.73 -3.96
CA GLY A 18 -0.59 -0.28 -2.98
C GLY A 18 -1.48 -1.38 -3.56
N VAL A 19 -2.48 -1.03 -4.39
CA VAL A 19 -3.38 -2.02 -5.03
C VAL A 19 -2.63 -2.91 -6.02
N SER A 20 -1.83 -2.32 -6.91
CA SER A 20 -1.12 -3.08 -7.95
C SER A 20 -0.03 -4.00 -7.38
N ILE A 21 0.68 -3.55 -6.35
CA ILE A 21 1.65 -4.38 -5.61
C ILE A 21 0.95 -5.52 -4.87
N HIS A 22 -0.17 -5.25 -4.19
CA HIS A 22 -0.95 -6.30 -3.54
C HIS A 22 -1.39 -7.39 -4.55
N VAL A 23 -1.97 -7.00 -5.69
CA VAL A 23 -2.42 -7.95 -6.74
C VAL A 23 -1.25 -8.73 -7.33
N LYS A 24 -0.08 -8.09 -7.54
CA LYS A 24 1.15 -8.76 -8.00
C LYS A 24 1.58 -9.84 -7.01
N ARG A 25 1.72 -9.49 -5.72
CA ARG A 25 2.13 -10.44 -4.67
C ARG A 25 1.12 -11.57 -4.46
N LEU A 26 -0.17 -11.25 -4.59
CA LEU A 26 -1.22 -12.25 -4.54
C LEU A 26 -1.07 -13.26 -5.68
N LYS A 27 -0.83 -12.81 -6.92
CA LYS A 27 -0.54 -13.68 -8.06
C LYS A 27 0.70 -14.55 -7.82
N GLU A 28 1.81 -13.96 -7.37
CA GLU A 28 3.07 -14.69 -7.08
C GLU A 28 2.88 -15.80 -6.03
N ASN A 29 2.04 -15.58 -5.03
CA ASN A 29 1.73 -16.61 -4.03
C ASN A 29 0.75 -17.67 -4.57
N LEU A 30 -0.20 -17.28 -5.44
CA LEU A 30 -1.06 -18.22 -6.13
C LEU A 30 -0.27 -19.15 -7.07
N GLU A 31 0.78 -18.67 -7.73
CA GLU A 31 1.68 -19.46 -8.56
C GLU A 31 2.38 -20.60 -7.79
N LYS A 32 2.61 -20.39 -6.50
CA LYS A 32 3.20 -21.38 -5.58
C LYS A 32 2.16 -22.30 -4.95
N SER A 33 0.88 -22.09 -5.23
CA SER A 33 -0.24 -22.88 -4.69
C SER A 33 -0.79 -23.89 -5.71
N ASN A 34 -1.57 -24.86 -5.22
CA ASN A 34 -2.25 -25.84 -6.06
C ASN A 34 -3.63 -25.36 -6.56
N LEU A 35 -3.97 -24.09 -6.38
CA LEU A 35 -5.27 -23.55 -6.78
C LEU A 35 -5.30 -23.29 -8.29
N SER A 36 -6.30 -23.78 -9.00
CA SER A 36 -6.50 -23.42 -10.41
C SER A 36 -7.08 -22.01 -10.50
N TYR A 37 -6.38 -21.09 -11.14
CA TYR A 37 -6.79 -19.69 -11.23
C TYR A 37 -6.53 -19.09 -12.61
N LEU A 38 -7.22 -18.01 -12.91
CA LEU A 38 -6.99 -17.14 -14.07
C LEU A 38 -6.83 -15.71 -13.58
N VAL A 39 -5.80 -15.03 -14.08
CA VAL A 39 -5.55 -13.61 -13.80
C VAL A 39 -5.98 -12.76 -14.98
N VAL A 40 -6.60 -11.62 -14.71
CA VAL A 40 -7.00 -10.62 -15.70
C VAL A 40 -6.55 -9.24 -15.23
N ASP A 41 -5.69 -8.60 -16.02
CA ASP A 41 -5.32 -7.19 -15.82
C ASP A 41 -6.36 -6.29 -16.48
N ILE A 42 -7.26 -5.73 -15.67
CA ILE A 42 -8.39 -4.94 -16.19
C ILE A 42 -7.95 -3.70 -16.97
N LYS A 43 -6.77 -3.14 -16.66
CA LYS A 43 -6.23 -1.99 -17.40
C LYS A 43 -5.69 -2.37 -18.76
N ARG A 44 -4.99 -3.48 -18.86
CA ARG A 44 -4.39 -3.98 -20.08
C ARG A 44 -5.37 -4.75 -20.95
N ASP A 45 -6.13 -5.65 -20.35
CA ASP A 45 -6.97 -6.62 -21.07
C ASP A 45 -8.39 -6.06 -21.32
N GLY A 46 -8.77 -4.97 -20.65
CA GLY A 46 -10.02 -4.25 -20.79
C GLY A 46 -11.22 -4.88 -20.08
N LEU A 47 -12.26 -4.07 -19.86
CA LEU A 47 -13.47 -4.45 -19.14
C LEU A 47 -14.21 -5.64 -19.82
N LYS A 48 -14.28 -5.67 -21.15
CA LYS A 48 -14.98 -6.72 -21.90
C LYS A 48 -14.33 -8.10 -21.64
N THR A 49 -13.01 -8.17 -21.64
CA THR A 49 -12.25 -9.39 -21.32
C THR A 49 -12.47 -9.80 -19.88
N ALA A 50 -12.42 -8.85 -18.95
CA ALA A 50 -12.65 -9.10 -17.52
C ALA A 50 -14.06 -9.66 -17.26
N LEU A 51 -15.11 -9.10 -17.87
CA LEU A 51 -16.48 -9.62 -17.75
C LEU A 51 -16.62 -11.03 -18.35
N LYS A 52 -16.03 -11.28 -19.54
CA LYS A 52 -16.04 -12.62 -20.14
C LYS A 52 -15.32 -13.66 -19.28
N SER A 53 -14.27 -13.27 -18.55
CA SER A 53 -13.52 -14.19 -17.70
C SER A 53 -14.33 -14.70 -16.52
N VAL A 54 -15.34 -13.97 -16.05
CA VAL A 54 -16.24 -14.37 -14.93
C VAL A 54 -16.91 -15.74 -15.21
N PHE A 55 -17.24 -16.03 -16.46
CA PHE A 55 -17.84 -17.32 -16.81
C PHE A 55 -16.88 -18.51 -16.71
N LYS A 56 -15.57 -18.25 -16.70
CA LYS A 56 -14.54 -19.30 -16.68
C LYS A 56 -14.21 -19.80 -15.26
N GLY A 57 -14.67 -19.10 -14.21
CA GLY A 57 -14.39 -19.44 -12.82
C GLY A 57 -15.64 -19.64 -11.95
N ASN A 58 -15.43 -20.16 -10.75
CA ASN A 58 -16.47 -20.30 -9.73
C ASN A 58 -16.51 -19.11 -8.79
N VAL A 59 -15.32 -18.65 -8.38
CA VAL A 59 -15.10 -17.51 -7.50
C VAL A 59 -14.42 -16.40 -8.31
N VAL A 60 -14.89 -15.17 -8.16
CA VAL A 60 -14.28 -13.97 -8.73
C VAL A 60 -13.75 -13.11 -7.58
N HIS A 61 -12.48 -12.74 -7.60
CA HIS A 61 -11.92 -11.78 -6.67
C HIS A 61 -11.53 -10.51 -7.40
N LEU A 62 -12.21 -9.41 -7.08
CA LEU A 62 -12.03 -8.10 -7.72
C LEU A 62 -11.23 -7.15 -6.82
N HIS A 63 -10.16 -6.60 -7.38
CA HIS A 63 -9.34 -5.54 -6.81
C HIS A 63 -9.43 -4.27 -7.66
N THR A 64 -10.13 -3.26 -7.17
CA THR A 64 -10.25 -1.97 -7.84
C THR A 64 -10.52 -0.83 -6.86
N SER A 65 -9.99 0.36 -7.13
CA SER A 65 -10.37 1.59 -6.43
C SER A 65 -11.62 2.25 -7.01
N SER A 66 -12.05 1.87 -8.22
CA SER A 66 -13.22 2.44 -8.91
C SER A 66 -14.52 1.93 -8.29
N VAL A 67 -15.30 2.85 -7.73
CA VAL A 67 -16.64 2.57 -7.17
C VAL A 67 -17.59 2.02 -8.25
N TYR A 68 -17.50 2.55 -9.46
CA TYR A 68 -18.35 2.12 -10.58
C TYR A 68 -18.05 0.68 -11.03
N LEU A 69 -16.75 0.31 -11.10
CA LEU A 69 -16.37 -1.07 -11.42
C LEU A 69 -16.81 -2.04 -10.31
N LYS A 70 -16.70 -1.64 -9.04
CA LYS A 70 -17.22 -2.44 -7.92
C LYS A 70 -18.70 -2.74 -8.08
N CYS A 71 -19.52 -1.72 -8.36
CA CYS A 71 -20.97 -1.91 -8.60
C CYS A 71 -21.25 -2.75 -9.83
N CYS A 72 -20.57 -2.48 -10.96
CA CYS A 72 -20.75 -3.24 -12.21
C CYS A 72 -20.49 -4.73 -12.00
N PHE A 73 -19.35 -5.11 -11.43
CA PHE A 73 -19.02 -6.50 -11.17
C PHE A 73 -19.91 -7.13 -10.10
N SER A 74 -20.34 -6.39 -9.10
CA SER A 74 -21.24 -6.89 -8.07
C SER A 74 -22.61 -7.28 -8.67
N ILE A 75 -23.19 -6.41 -9.51
CA ILE A 75 -24.44 -6.70 -10.22
C ILE A 75 -24.24 -7.85 -11.20
N PHE A 76 -23.16 -7.81 -11.99
CA PHE A 76 -22.91 -8.82 -13.01
C PHE A 76 -22.73 -10.22 -12.39
N CYS A 77 -21.90 -10.35 -11.36
CA CYS A 77 -21.68 -11.62 -10.67
C CYS A 77 -22.97 -12.15 -10.02
N LEU A 78 -23.79 -11.25 -9.45
CA LEU A 78 -25.11 -11.63 -8.91
C LEU A 78 -26.02 -12.22 -10.00
N LEU A 79 -26.14 -11.55 -11.16
CA LEU A 79 -26.98 -11.99 -12.28
C LEU A 79 -26.55 -13.33 -12.87
N VAL A 80 -25.22 -13.57 -12.92
CA VAL A 80 -24.69 -14.84 -13.48
C VAL A 80 -24.38 -15.89 -12.41
N ASN A 81 -24.87 -15.68 -11.19
CA ASN A 81 -24.72 -16.58 -10.04
C ASN A 81 -23.26 -16.98 -9.75
N LYS A 82 -22.35 -15.98 -9.71
CA LYS A 82 -20.95 -16.17 -9.35
C LYS A 82 -20.63 -15.58 -7.98
N LYS A 83 -19.80 -16.26 -7.21
CA LYS A 83 -19.35 -15.79 -5.89
C LYS A 83 -18.33 -14.66 -6.07
N LEU A 84 -18.68 -13.44 -5.71
CA LEU A 84 -17.79 -12.28 -5.77
C LEU A 84 -17.16 -12.01 -4.40
N LEU A 85 -15.83 -12.12 -4.32
CA LEU A 85 -15.00 -11.54 -3.28
C LEU A 85 -14.60 -10.14 -3.73
N LEU A 86 -14.83 -9.12 -2.91
CA LEU A 86 -14.61 -7.74 -3.30
C LEU A 86 -13.76 -7.01 -2.26
N THR A 87 -12.50 -6.70 -2.61
CA THR A 87 -11.60 -5.98 -1.70
C THR A 87 -11.72 -4.47 -1.85
N TYR A 88 -11.98 -3.79 -0.73
CA TYR A 88 -12.04 -2.33 -0.59
C TYR A 88 -10.69 -1.79 -0.13
N HIS A 89 -9.87 -1.31 -1.08
CA HIS A 89 -8.50 -0.81 -0.84
C HIS A 89 -8.42 0.58 -0.22
N GLY A 90 -9.44 1.02 0.47
CA GLY A 90 -9.44 2.29 1.19
C GLY A 90 -10.60 2.37 2.14
N ASN A 91 -10.56 3.35 3.04
CA ASN A 91 -11.58 3.53 4.05
C ASN A 91 -12.97 3.71 3.42
N LEU A 92 -13.96 3.08 4.00
CA LEU A 92 -15.36 3.30 3.64
C LEU A 92 -15.80 4.71 4.06
N ASN A 93 -16.81 5.25 3.40
CA ASN A 93 -17.35 6.60 3.63
C ASN A 93 -16.38 7.76 3.32
N ARG A 94 -15.29 7.53 2.60
CA ARG A 94 -14.30 8.56 2.23
C ARG A 94 -14.72 9.48 1.08
N TYR A 95 -15.77 9.13 0.36
CA TYR A 95 -16.25 9.87 -0.80
C TYR A 95 -17.46 10.77 -0.46
N GLY A 96 -18.00 11.47 -1.44
CA GLY A 96 -19.30 12.12 -1.34
C GLY A 96 -20.47 11.12 -1.31
N GLN A 97 -21.66 11.58 -0.97
CA GLN A 97 -22.84 10.75 -0.69
C GLN A 97 -23.13 9.70 -1.77
N LEU A 98 -23.13 10.10 -3.06
CA LEU A 98 -23.43 9.19 -4.16
C LEU A 98 -22.46 8.00 -4.23
N LYS A 99 -21.15 8.28 -4.21
CA LYS A 99 -20.12 7.23 -4.29
C LYS A 99 -20.12 6.34 -3.04
N ASN A 100 -20.40 6.89 -1.86
CA ASN A 100 -20.55 6.11 -0.64
C ASN A 100 -21.78 5.20 -0.69
N SER A 101 -22.89 5.66 -1.28
CA SER A 101 -24.11 4.84 -1.48
C SER A 101 -23.84 3.69 -2.44
N LEU A 102 -23.10 3.93 -3.52
CA LEU A 102 -22.69 2.88 -4.47
C LEU A 102 -21.73 1.86 -3.80
N ASP A 103 -20.77 2.31 -2.99
CA ASP A 103 -19.91 1.39 -2.22
C ASP A 103 -20.78 0.53 -1.25
N LYS A 104 -21.70 1.13 -0.51
CA LYS A 104 -22.63 0.40 0.37
C LYS A 104 -23.51 -0.61 -0.41
N PHE A 105 -23.99 -0.23 -1.58
CA PHE A 105 -24.74 -1.13 -2.45
C PHE A 105 -23.88 -2.32 -2.91
N SER A 106 -22.65 -2.07 -3.36
CA SER A 106 -21.74 -3.16 -3.77
C SER A 106 -21.38 -4.08 -2.59
N ILE A 107 -21.23 -3.55 -1.35
CA ILE A 107 -21.05 -4.36 -0.14
C ILE A 107 -22.26 -5.27 0.09
N LYS A 108 -23.48 -4.73 -0.03
CA LYS A 108 -24.72 -5.47 0.22
C LYS A 108 -24.85 -6.71 -0.65
N ILE A 109 -24.44 -6.64 -1.92
CA ILE A 109 -24.66 -7.72 -2.90
C ILE A 109 -23.42 -8.56 -3.18
N ALA A 110 -22.22 -8.15 -2.74
CA ALA A 110 -21.02 -8.99 -2.83
C ALA A 110 -21.19 -10.27 -1.99
N HIS A 111 -20.59 -11.38 -2.46
CA HIS A 111 -20.62 -12.64 -1.70
C HIS A 111 -19.83 -12.53 -0.41
N VAL A 112 -18.59 -12.00 -0.48
CA VAL A 112 -17.77 -11.65 0.68
C VAL A 112 -17.10 -10.28 0.43
N PRO A 113 -17.55 -9.21 1.08
CA PRO A 113 -16.81 -7.95 1.14
C PRO A 113 -15.55 -8.10 2.01
N ILE A 114 -14.42 -7.66 1.51
CA ILE A 114 -13.13 -7.69 2.21
C ILE A 114 -12.69 -6.25 2.46
N VAL A 115 -12.46 -5.88 3.70
CA VAL A 115 -11.98 -4.55 4.12
C VAL A 115 -10.65 -4.66 4.84
N LEU A 116 -9.88 -3.57 4.91
CA LEU A 116 -8.49 -3.60 5.36
C LEU A 116 -8.30 -3.14 6.81
N ASN A 117 -9.33 -2.54 7.43
CA ASN A 117 -9.24 -1.98 8.78
C ASN A 117 -10.55 -2.14 9.55
N ARG A 118 -10.45 -2.01 10.88
CA ARG A 118 -11.54 -2.22 11.81
C ARG A 118 -12.70 -1.26 11.61
N SER A 119 -12.44 0.03 11.40
CA SER A 119 -13.49 1.03 11.19
C SER A 119 -14.34 0.74 9.95
N SER A 120 -13.71 0.28 8.86
CA SER A 120 -14.42 -0.18 7.67
C SER A 120 -15.17 -1.49 7.89
N LEU A 121 -14.64 -2.41 8.73
CA LEU A 121 -15.31 -3.65 9.08
C LEU A 121 -16.62 -3.38 9.83
N GLU A 122 -16.61 -2.48 10.81
CA GLU A 122 -17.81 -2.11 11.57
C GLU A 122 -18.93 -1.56 10.66
N ILE A 123 -18.56 -0.78 9.64
CA ILE A 123 -19.52 -0.27 8.65
C ILE A 123 -20.01 -1.42 7.75
N ALA A 124 -19.09 -2.23 7.23
CA ALA A 124 -19.40 -3.27 6.26
C ALA A 124 -20.27 -4.39 6.87
N THR A 125 -20.00 -4.81 8.10
CA THR A 125 -20.76 -5.89 8.79
C THR A 125 -22.21 -5.50 9.09
N ARG A 126 -22.49 -4.21 9.31
CA ARG A 126 -23.88 -3.71 9.44
C ARG A 126 -24.68 -3.84 8.13
N ILE A 127 -23.97 -3.89 6.98
CA ILE A 127 -24.59 -3.98 5.65
C ILE A 127 -24.61 -5.42 5.16
N ASN A 128 -23.50 -6.15 5.34
CA ASN A 128 -23.34 -7.54 4.93
C ASN A 128 -22.56 -8.30 6.02
N ARG A 129 -23.23 -9.19 6.71
CA ARG A 129 -22.66 -9.97 7.83
C ARG A 129 -21.51 -10.91 7.41
N LYS A 130 -21.34 -11.16 6.11
CA LYS A 130 -20.22 -11.94 5.56
C LYS A 130 -18.94 -11.11 5.34
N SER A 131 -18.99 -9.82 5.69
CA SER A 131 -17.82 -8.94 5.58
C SER A 131 -16.70 -9.42 6.51
N VAL A 132 -15.48 -9.41 6.00
CA VAL A 132 -14.27 -9.81 6.75
C VAL A 132 -13.21 -8.72 6.66
N GLN A 133 -12.37 -8.64 7.70
CA GLN A 133 -11.16 -7.84 7.65
C GLN A 133 -10.00 -8.75 7.30
N ILE A 134 -9.30 -8.45 6.20
CA ILE A 134 -8.07 -9.14 5.81
C ILE A 134 -7.05 -8.10 5.41
N SER A 135 -5.84 -8.23 5.90
CA SER A 135 -4.75 -7.32 5.54
C SER A 135 -4.45 -7.33 4.06
N ALA A 136 -4.18 -6.14 3.50
CA ALA A 136 -3.62 -6.06 2.16
C ALA A 136 -2.14 -6.45 2.11
N PHE A 137 -1.48 -6.60 3.25
CA PHE A 137 -0.08 -6.96 3.27
C PHE A 137 0.10 -8.45 2.95
N ILE A 138 0.88 -8.70 1.92
CA ILE A 138 1.44 -10.00 1.57
C ILE A 138 2.95 -9.80 1.50
N PRO A 139 3.76 -10.56 2.25
CA PRO A 139 5.20 -10.44 2.20
C PRO A 139 5.75 -10.52 0.77
N PRO A 140 6.78 -9.73 0.42
CA PRO A 140 7.44 -9.89 -0.87
C PRO A 140 8.05 -11.28 -0.99
N SER A 141 7.88 -11.92 -2.14
CA SER A 141 8.48 -13.23 -2.41
C SER A 141 9.97 -13.15 -2.70
N GLU A 142 10.39 -11.98 -3.15
CA GLU A 142 11.77 -11.66 -3.50
C GLU A 142 11.96 -10.15 -3.40
N ILE A 143 13.17 -9.68 -3.10
CA ILE A 143 13.55 -8.28 -3.10
C ILE A 143 14.46 -8.05 -4.29
N ILE A 144 14.08 -7.12 -5.17
CA ILE A 144 14.89 -6.75 -6.33
C ILE A 144 16.01 -5.84 -5.85
N GLU A 145 17.25 -6.27 -6.02
CA GLU A 145 18.42 -5.51 -5.60
C GLU A 145 18.55 -4.19 -6.37
N LEU A 146 19.09 -3.17 -5.69
CA LEU A 146 19.45 -1.89 -6.30
C LEU A 146 20.71 -2.04 -7.16
N ASP A 147 20.88 -1.17 -8.15
CA ASP A 147 22.11 -1.13 -8.92
C ASP A 147 23.32 -0.68 -8.06
N ASN A 148 24.52 -1.03 -8.52
CA ASN A 148 25.76 -0.79 -7.78
C ASN A 148 26.02 0.70 -7.49
N GLU A 149 25.63 1.60 -8.38
CA GLU A 149 25.78 3.05 -8.20
C GLU A 149 24.89 3.55 -7.06
N THR A 150 23.63 3.10 -7.03
CA THR A 150 22.68 3.43 -5.97
C THR A 150 23.13 2.86 -4.63
N ILE A 151 23.59 1.60 -4.59
CA ILE A 151 24.16 1.00 -3.38
C ILE A 151 25.35 1.81 -2.87
N LYS A 152 26.24 2.28 -3.76
CA LYS A 152 27.36 3.13 -3.38
C LYS A 152 26.87 4.44 -2.75
N LYS A 153 25.91 5.14 -3.38
CA LYS A 153 25.33 6.39 -2.83
C LYS A 153 24.73 6.20 -1.43
N ILE A 154 24.03 5.08 -1.20
CA ILE A 154 23.48 4.74 0.11
C ILE A 154 24.60 4.48 1.14
N LYS A 155 25.65 3.75 0.76
CA LYS A 155 26.81 3.52 1.63
C LYS A 155 27.55 4.82 1.97
N ASP A 156 27.73 5.70 1.00
CA ASP A 156 28.35 7.01 1.20
C ASP A 156 27.50 7.90 2.14
N LEU A 157 26.19 7.88 2.03
CA LEU A 157 25.28 8.55 2.97
C LEU A 157 25.44 7.97 4.38
N LYS A 158 25.40 6.64 4.53
CA LYS A 158 25.54 5.95 5.82
C LYS A 158 26.89 6.18 6.49
N SER A 159 27.95 6.40 5.73
CA SER A 159 29.28 6.70 6.29
C SER A 159 29.35 8.09 6.93
N ARG A 160 28.48 9.02 6.52
CA ARG A 160 28.43 10.41 7.01
C ARG A 160 27.37 10.65 8.08
N CYS A 161 26.36 9.77 8.16
CA CYS A 161 25.24 9.91 9.07
C CYS A 161 25.25 8.83 10.14
N SER A 162 24.95 9.19 11.38
CA SER A 162 24.89 8.25 12.51
C SER A 162 23.67 7.31 12.45
N VAL A 163 22.59 7.77 11.84
CA VAL A 163 21.34 7.04 11.62
C VAL A 163 20.75 7.42 10.28
N THR A 164 20.23 6.43 9.56
CA THR A 164 19.58 6.63 8.26
C THR A 164 18.11 6.27 8.30
N PHE A 165 17.30 7.18 7.76
CA PHE A 165 15.87 7.01 7.62
C PHE A 165 15.48 6.85 6.15
N CYS A 166 14.35 6.18 5.89
CA CYS A 166 13.74 6.19 4.57
C CYS A 166 12.27 6.60 4.62
N THR A 167 11.79 7.13 3.51
CA THR A 167 10.38 7.40 3.26
C THR A 167 10.05 7.15 1.80
N ASN A 168 8.76 6.98 1.48
CA ASN A 168 8.35 6.79 0.10
C ASN A 168 7.10 7.61 -0.26
N ALA A 169 7.10 8.13 -1.49
CA ALA A 169 5.94 8.74 -2.10
C ALA A 169 5.97 8.49 -3.61
N TYR A 170 4.88 7.92 -4.17
CA TYR A 170 4.83 7.67 -5.61
C TYR A 170 4.50 8.93 -6.41
N ASN A 171 3.59 9.78 -5.91
CA ASN A 171 3.18 11.03 -6.56
C ASN A 171 3.05 12.13 -5.53
N VAL A 172 3.25 13.36 -6.00
CA VAL A 172 2.82 14.55 -5.25
C VAL A 172 1.29 14.55 -5.18
N SER A 173 0.77 14.62 -3.98
CA SER A 173 -0.67 14.62 -3.73
C SER A 173 -1.01 15.60 -2.61
N TYR A 174 -2.15 16.27 -2.77
CA TYR A 174 -2.63 17.26 -1.81
C TYR A 174 -3.94 16.79 -1.18
N ASP A 175 -4.14 17.11 0.07
CA ASP A 175 -5.41 16.93 0.76
C ASP A 175 -6.43 18.03 0.40
N LYS A 176 -7.62 17.96 1.01
CA LYS A 176 -8.71 18.92 0.73
C LYS A 176 -8.40 20.36 1.18
N SER A 177 -7.45 20.53 2.10
CA SER A 177 -6.99 21.85 2.56
C SER A 177 -5.87 22.42 1.70
N GLY A 178 -5.37 21.66 0.70
CA GLY A 178 -4.23 22.03 -0.11
C GLY A 178 -2.88 21.66 0.52
N GLY A 179 -2.88 20.95 1.64
CA GLY A 179 -1.69 20.45 2.29
C GLY A 179 -1.12 19.23 1.58
N GLU A 180 0.20 19.11 1.57
CA GLU A 180 0.90 17.96 0.98
C GLU A 180 0.63 16.69 1.80
N ILE A 181 0.12 15.63 1.15
CA ILE A 181 -0.25 14.39 1.85
C ILE A 181 0.99 13.68 2.42
N TYR A 182 2.04 13.53 1.63
CA TYR A 182 3.25 12.81 2.05
C TYR A 182 4.26 13.68 2.80
N GLN A 183 4.02 14.97 2.88
CA GLN A 183 4.80 15.95 3.64
C GLN A 183 6.33 15.84 3.44
N ILE A 184 6.75 15.49 2.20
CA ILE A 184 8.18 15.33 1.85
C ILE A 184 8.91 16.66 2.00
N THR A 185 8.28 17.80 1.69
CA THR A 185 8.88 19.13 1.87
C THR A 185 9.18 19.42 3.34
N ALA A 186 8.30 19.03 4.25
CA ALA A 186 8.50 19.15 5.69
C ALA A 186 9.63 18.23 6.20
N LEU A 187 9.74 17.01 5.65
CA LEU A 187 10.86 16.12 5.95
C LEU A 187 12.20 16.70 5.49
N ILE A 188 12.26 17.31 4.30
CA ILE A 188 13.47 17.98 3.81
C ILE A 188 13.88 19.12 4.75
N GLU A 189 12.93 19.97 5.16
CA GLU A 189 13.20 21.06 6.09
C GLU A 189 13.78 20.54 7.41
N LEU A 190 13.18 19.48 7.98
CA LEU A 190 13.69 18.87 9.21
C LEU A 190 15.11 18.33 9.05
N PHE A 191 15.36 17.54 8.00
CA PHE A 191 16.65 16.89 7.82
C PHE A 191 17.76 17.86 7.38
N ASN A 192 17.44 18.99 6.75
CA ASN A 192 18.39 20.09 6.52
C ASN A 192 18.95 20.62 7.84
N GLY A 193 18.17 20.61 8.92
CA GLY A 193 18.60 21.01 10.27
C GLY A 193 19.32 19.91 11.06
N MET A 194 19.49 18.69 10.50
CA MET A 194 20.04 17.51 11.19
C MET A 194 21.10 16.81 10.34
N PRO A 195 22.26 17.40 10.09
CA PRO A 195 23.27 16.85 9.15
C PRO A 195 23.79 15.47 9.55
N GLU A 196 23.72 15.09 10.82
CA GLU A 196 24.10 13.78 11.34
C GLU A 196 23.03 12.69 11.11
N ARG A 197 21.85 13.04 10.60
CA ARG A 197 20.72 12.13 10.28
C ARG A 197 20.55 12.06 8.76
N GLY A 198 20.61 10.86 8.19
CA GLY A 198 20.42 10.67 6.75
C GLY A 198 18.95 10.39 6.40
N LEU A 199 18.47 10.92 5.28
CA LEU A 199 17.15 10.64 4.74
C LEU A 199 17.22 10.14 3.30
N ILE A 200 16.65 8.97 3.02
CA ILE A 200 16.49 8.44 1.66
C ILE A 200 15.01 8.60 1.27
N ILE A 201 14.76 9.34 0.20
CA ILE A 201 13.42 9.59 -0.34
C ILE A 201 13.24 8.76 -1.60
N SER A 202 12.39 7.73 -1.51
CA SER A 202 11.94 6.95 -2.66
C SER A 202 10.84 7.71 -3.40
N ASP A 203 11.18 8.25 -4.57
CA ASP A 203 10.31 9.01 -5.48
C ASP A 203 10.31 8.37 -6.88
N PRO A 204 9.80 7.14 -7.05
CA PRO A 204 9.97 6.38 -8.29
C PRO A 204 9.32 7.04 -9.52
N SER A 205 8.43 7.99 -9.34
CA SER A 205 7.84 8.78 -10.42
C SER A 205 8.67 10.01 -10.83
N GLY A 206 9.60 10.45 -10.00
CA GLY A 206 10.34 11.70 -10.18
C GLY A 206 9.52 12.98 -9.96
N MET A 207 8.28 12.84 -9.44
CA MET A 207 7.39 14.00 -9.27
C MET A 207 7.83 14.89 -8.11
N TYR A 208 8.39 14.31 -7.04
CA TYR A 208 8.88 15.10 -5.92
C TYR A 208 10.16 15.84 -6.25
N ILE A 209 11.13 15.19 -6.89
CA ILE A 209 12.36 15.91 -7.31
C ILE A 209 12.05 17.04 -8.30
N LYS A 210 11.02 16.86 -9.14
CA LYS A 210 10.53 17.91 -10.04
C LYS A 210 9.92 19.06 -9.23
N LEU A 211 9.03 18.78 -8.26
CA LEU A 211 8.42 19.79 -7.38
C LEU A 211 9.48 20.58 -6.61
N ILE A 212 10.49 19.89 -6.05
CA ILE A 212 11.58 20.50 -5.29
C ILE A 212 12.36 21.50 -6.16
N LYS A 213 12.67 21.12 -7.42
CA LYS A 213 13.31 22.01 -8.39
C LYS A 213 12.44 23.19 -8.80
N GLU A 214 11.14 22.96 -9.07
CA GLU A 214 10.18 24.03 -9.44
C GLU A 214 9.99 25.08 -8.33
N LYS A 215 10.06 24.64 -7.07
CA LYS A 215 9.92 25.53 -5.90
C LYS A 215 11.23 26.07 -5.36
N ASP A 216 12.37 25.76 -6.01
CA ASP A 216 13.71 26.13 -5.56
C ASP A 216 13.99 25.74 -4.09
N ILE A 217 13.51 24.54 -3.69
CA ILE A 217 13.74 24.01 -2.35
C ILE A 217 15.13 23.38 -2.28
N HIS A 218 15.99 23.97 -1.45
CA HIS A 218 17.33 23.42 -1.20
C HIS A 218 17.24 22.21 -0.27
N TYR A 219 18.08 21.19 -0.55
CA TYR A 219 18.31 20.08 0.37
C TYR A 219 19.79 19.75 0.48
N SER A 220 20.19 19.35 1.69
CA SER A 220 21.59 19.11 2.06
C SER A 220 22.05 17.71 1.66
N ASP A 221 23.37 17.46 1.71
CA ASP A 221 24.01 16.22 1.27
C ASP A 221 23.61 14.97 2.10
N ASN A 222 22.97 15.16 3.26
CA ASN A 222 22.41 14.07 4.07
C ASN A 222 21.03 13.60 3.57
N ILE A 223 20.52 14.17 2.46
CA ILE A 223 19.26 13.77 1.84
C ILE A 223 19.54 13.19 0.45
N LEU A 224 19.12 11.94 0.21
CA LEU A 224 19.28 11.24 -1.05
C LEU A 224 17.92 10.98 -1.69
N PHE A 225 17.70 11.53 -2.90
CA PHE A 225 16.55 11.19 -3.73
C PHE A 225 16.86 10.02 -4.67
N LEU A 226 15.96 9.03 -4.70
CA LEU A 226 15.95 7.96 -5.69
C LEU A 226 14.71 8.11 -6.58
N SER A 227 14.92 8.80 -7.74
CA SER A 227 13.85 9.23 -8.64
C SER A 227 13.81 8.37 -9.91
N PHE A 228 13.79 7.04 -9.75
CA PHE A 228 13.63 6.03 -10.79
C PHE A 228 12.89 4.83 -10.23
N ILE A 229 12.46 3.91 -11.08
CA ILE A 229 11.73 2.70 -10.63
C ILE A 229 12.70 1.74 -9.94
N HIS A 230 12.42 1.41 -8.68
CA HIS A 230 13.20 0.50 -7.85
C HIS A 230 12.30 -0.24 -6.84
N ASP A 231 12.83 -1.26 -6.18
CA ASP A 231 12.14 -1.93 -5.08
C ASP A 231 12.40 -1.20 -3.76
N PHE A 232 11.35 -0.65 -3.17
CA PHE A 232 11.47 0.06 -1.90
C PHE A 232 11.90 -0.84 -0.73
N ASN A 233 11.64 -2.16 -0.82
CA ASN A 233 12.09 -3.10 0.20
C ASN A 233 13.62 -3.18 0.29
N ALA A 234 14.34 -2.99 -0.82
CA ALA A 234 15.80 -2.92 -0.82
C ALA A 234 16.30 -1.69 -0.04
N ILE A 235 15.61 -0.55 -0.16
CA ILE A 235 15.93 0.66 0.62
C ILE A 235 15.63 0.45 2.11
N ILE A 236 14.45 -0.10 2.43
CA ILE A 236 14.06 -0.42 3.82
C ILE A 236 15.13 -1.29 4.49
N ARG A 237 15.58 -2.33 3.80
CA ARG A 237 16.61 -3.26 4.32
C ARG A 237 17.90 -2.52 4.69
N ASP A 238 18.30 -1.54 3.89
CA ASP A 238 19.57 -0.83 4.04
C ASP A 238 19.51 0.41 4.95
N THR A 239 18.33 0.76 5.48
CA THR A 239 18.13 1.89 6.40
C THR A 239 17.82 1.42 7.84
N ASP A 240 17.88 2.34 8.80
CA ASP A 240 17.68 2.04 10.23
C ASP A 240 16.23 2.22 10.65
N CYS A 241 15.47 3.10 10.00
CA CYS A 241 14.08 3.38 10.34
C CYS A 241 13.32 3.90 9.12
N MET A 242 12.04 3.55 9.03
CA MET A 242 11.14 4.15 8.06
C MET A 242 10.31 5.27 8.70
N ILE A 243 10.15 6.39 7.98
CA ILE A 243 9.25 7.48 8.37
C ILE A 243 8.02 7.46 7.45
N ARG A 244 6.82 7.45 8.05
CA ARG A 244 5.55 7.62 7.36
C ARG A 244 4.81 8.85 7.91
N PHE A 245 5.29 10.03 7.53
CA PHE A 245 4.75 11.31 7.98
C PHE A 245 3.74 11.82 6.95
N THR A 246 2.46 11.54 7.15
CA THR A 246 1.40 11.84 6.17
C THR A 246 0.20 12.53 6.83
N SER A 247 -0.47 13.44 6.10
CA SER A 247 -1.70 14.11 6.58
C SER A 247 -2.95 13.22 6.43
N THR A 248 -2.94 12.28 5.51
CA THR A 248 -3.95 11.23 5.36
C THR A 248 -3.29 9.92 4.94
N ASP A 249 -3.83 8.79 5.37
CA ASP A 249 -3.32 7.47 4.97
C ASP A 249 -4.46 6.44 4.91
N GLY A 250 -4.16 5.29 4.36
CA GLY A 250 -4.95 4.08 4.46
C GLY A 250 -4.19 3.00 5.22
N ASP A 251 -4.37 1.74 4.84
CA ASP A 251 -3.54 0.63 5.31
C ASP A 251 -2.22 0.62 4.52
N SER A 252 -1.21 1.31 5.06
CA SER A 252 0.07 1.53 4.37
C SER A 252 0.88 0.24 4.26
N LEU A 253 1.05 -0.26 3.03
CA LEU A 253 1.89 -1.43 2.77
C LEU A 253 3.35 -1.18 3.17
N SER A 254 3.89 0.01 2.90
CA SER A 254 5.30 0.32 3.22
C SER A 254 5.61 0.28 4.72
N VAL A 255 4.65 0.66 5.58
CA VAL A 255 4.77 0.49 7.04
C VAL A 255 4.90 -0.98 7.40
N LYS A 256 4.04 -1.83 6.83
CA LYS A 256 4.07 -3.28 7.07
C LYS A 256 5.30 -3.95 6.47
N GLU A 257 5.77 -3.46 5.32
CA GLU A 257 7.03 -3.90 4.70
C GLU A 257 8.24 -3.62 5.60
N ALA A 258 8.29 -2.42 6.19
CA ALA A 258 9.37 -2.08 7.12
C ALA A 258 9.35 -2.96 8.39
N LEU A 259 8.17 -3.14 8.99
CA LEU A 259 8.03 -4.02 10.16
C LEU A 259 8.38 -5.47 9.83
N PHE A 260 7.97 -5.97 8.65
CA PHE A 260 8.31 -7.32 8.19
C PHE A 260 9.82 -7.50 7.95
N ALA A 261 10.50 -6.44 7.51
CA ALA A 261 11.96 -6.40 7.39
C ALA A 261 12.68 -6.20 8.74
N GLY A 262 11.96 -6.19 9.86
CA GLY A 262 12.51 -5.96 11.19
C GLY A 262 12.92 -4.51 11.47
N LYS A 263 12.43 -3.56 10.66
CA LYS A 263 12.78 -2.14 10.79
C LYS A 263 11.74 -1.37 11.58
N PRO A 264 12.16 -0.53 12.53
CA PRO A 264 11.29 0.41 13.23
C PRO A 264 10.63 1.38 12.27
N VAL A 265 9.43 1.82 12.65
CA VAL A 265 8.66 2.80 11.88
C VAL A 265 8.21 3.94 12.80
N ILE A 266 8.44 5.18 12.37
CA ILE A 266 7.82 6.39 12.93
C ILE A 266 6.71 6.80 11.99
N ALA A 267 5.46 6.87 12.46
CA ALA A 267 4.33 7.25 11.62
C ALA A 267 3.33 8.14 12.35
N THR A 268 2.62 8.98 11.57
CA THR A 268 1.51 9.78 12.11
C THR A 268 0.36 8.87 12.57
N ASN A 269 -0.28 9.25 13.68
CA ASN A 269 -1.41 8.55 14.32
C ASN A 269 -2.77 8.82 13.66
N ILE A 270 -2.78 9.32 12.43
CA ILE A 270 -4.00 9.66 11.67
C ILE A 270 -4.87 8.46 11.29
N VAL A 271 -4.34 7.26 11.36
CA VAL A 271 -5.03 5.97 11.21
C VAL A 271 -4.49 4.98 12.24
N GLU A 272 -5.24 3.92 12.49
CA GLU A 272 -4.79 2.80 13.31
C GLU A 272 -3.52 2.18 12.71
N ARG A 273 -2.51 1.99 13.54
CA ARG A 273 -1.21 1.43 13.16
C ARG A 273 -0.94 0.12 13.89
N PRO A 274 -0.10 -0.78 13.33
CA PRO A 274 0.41 -1.92 14.08
C PRO A 274 1.10 -1.48 15.38
N ALA A 275 0.98 -2.28 16.44
CA ALA A 275 1.51 -1.95 17.78
C ALA A 275 3.03 -1.68 17.81
N ALA A 276 3.77 -2.24 16.86
CA ALA A 276 5.22 -2.02 16.73
C ALA A 276 5.62 -0.67 16.10
N VAL A 277 4.64 0.17 15.70
CA VAL A 277 4.90 1.49 15.12
C VAL A 277 4.99 2.54 16.23
N THR A 278 6.02 3.37 16.18
CA THR A 278 6.08 4.60 16.99
C THR A 278 5.14 5.63 16.39
N CYS A 279 3.96 5.77 17.00
CA CYS A 279 2.93 6.72 16.58
C CYS A 279 3.22 8.12 17.11
N ILE A 280 3.16 9.12 16.24
CA ILE A 280 3.35 10.53 16.58
C ILE A 280 2.18 11.38 16.08
N ASP A 281 1.96 12.52 16.71
CA ASP A 281 1.02 13.51 16.20
C ASP A 281 1.51 14.11 14.87
N ASN A 282 0.56 14.49 14.02
CA ASN A 282 0.87 15.09 12.72
C ASN A 282 1.31 16.57 12.87
N ASN A 283 2.45 16.80 13.51
CA ASN A 283 3.08 18.10 13.63
C ASN A 283 4.61 17.98 13.68
N MET A 284 5.31 19.06 13.33
CA MET A 284 6.76 19.08 13.24
C MET A 284 7.46 18.89 14.59
N HIS A 285 6.88 19.36 15.69
CA HIS A 285 7.46 19.17 17.01
C HIS A 285 7.56 17.69 17.41
N ALA A 286 6.46 16.94 17.22
CA ALA A 286 6.43 15.49 17.49
C ALA A 286 7.39 14.71 16.57
N LEU A 287 7.44 15.07 15.28
CA LEU A 287 8.38 14.47 14.34
C LEU A 287 9.83 14.74 14.72
N THR A 288 10.17 16.01 15.03
CA THR A 288 11.52 16.41 15.43
C THR A 288 11.97 15.66 16.68
N ALA A 289 11.11 15.57 17.69
CA ALA A 289 11.41 14.82 18.92
C ALA A 289 11.66 13.34 18.65
N ALA A 290 10.81 12.70 17.83
CA ALA A 290 10.94 11.29 17.49
C ALA A 290 12.22 11.00 16.68
N VAL A 291 12.54 11.82 15.68
CA VAL A 291 13.74 11.66 14.85
C VAL A 291 15.01 11.92 15.67
N SER A 292 15.04 12.98 16.50
CA SER A 292 16.22 13.32 17.31
C SER A 292 16.53 12.27 18.38
N SER A 293 15.51 11.71 19.04
CA SER A 293 15.67 10.69 20.08
C SER A 293 15.80 9.27 19.57
N PHE A 294 15.61 9.05 18.28
CA PHE A 294 15.61 7.70 17.70
C PHE A 294 16.98 7.01 17.87
N LYS A 295 16.91 5.76 18.31
CA LYS A 295 18.06 4.84 18.38
C LYS A 295 17.72 3.58 17.58
N PRO A 296 18.63 3.11 16.70
CA PRO A 296 18.42 1.89 15.96
C PRO A 296 18.11 0.70 16.86
N HIS A 297 17.09 -0.06 16.51
CA HIS A 297 16.72 -1.32 17.15
C HIS A 297 16.05 -2.23 16.11
N PHE A 298 15.84 -3.48 16.43
CA PHE A 298 15.18 -4.44 15.57
C PHE A 298 13.76 -4.71 16.05
N VAL A 299 12.80 -4.78 15.13
CA VAL A 299 11.41 -5.16 15.40
C VAL A 299 11.26 -6.66 15.19
N GLU A 300 10.94 -7.37 16.25
CA GLU A 300 10.78 -8.83 16.21
C GLU A 300 9.33 -9.23 15.92
N ASN A 301 9.17 -10.43 15.34
CA ASN A 301 7.89 -11.15 15.27
C ASN A 301 6.74 -10.47 14.53
N TYR A 302 7.00 -9.63 13.53
CA TYR A 302 5.93 -9.16 12.67
C TYR A 302 5.59 -10.22 11.62
N THR A 303 4.45 -10.90 11.79
CA THR A 303 4.06 -12.09 11.00
C THR A 303 2.79 -11.88 10.18
N GLU A 304 2.31 -10.64 10.02
CA GLU A 304 1.09 -10.36 9.25
C GLU A 304 1.24 -10.84 7.80
N ASN A 305 0.25 -11.59 7.32
CA ASN A 305 0.21 -12.09 5.94
C ASN A 305 -1.24 -12.37 5.52
N GLY A 306 -1.81 -11.47 4.74
CA GLY A 306 -3.19 -11.59 4.26
C GLY A 306 -3.40 -12.72 3.24
N PHE A 307 -2.35 -13.28 2.65
CA PHE A 307 -2.51 -14.37 1.67
C PHE A 307 -3.16 -15.62 2.28
N SER A 308 -2.75 -16.01 3.49
CA SER A 308 -3.27 -17.23 4.13
C SER A 308 -4.78 -17.17 4.33
N GLU A 309 -5.29 -16.01 4.76
CA GLU A 309 -6.73 -15.80 4.95
C GLU A 309 -7.48 -15.73 3.61
N LEU A 310 -6.93 -15.05 2.62
CA LEU A 310 -7.48 -15.02 1.26
C LEU A 310 -7.52 -16.41 0.64
N TYR A 311 -6.44 -17.19 0.77
CA TYR A 311 -6.36 -18.53 0.24
C TYR A 311 -7.43 -19.45 0.84
N ARG A 312 -7.64 -19.38 2.16
CA ARG A 312 -8.74 -20.09 2.83
C ARG A 312 -10.09 -19.72 2.22
N LEU A 313 -10.38 -18.44 2.03
CA LEU A 313 -11.63 -17.99 1.38
C LEU A 313 -11.80 -18.55 -0.04
N TYR A 314 -10.71 -18.69 -0.82
CA TYR A 314 -10.78 -19.28 -2.15
C TYR A 314 -11.08 -20.78 -2.11
N CYS A 315 -10.59 -21.49 -1.10
CA CYS A 315 -10.84 -22.93 -0.94
C CYS A 315 -12.27 -23.22 -0.44
N GLU A 316 -12.78 -22.43 0.49
CA GLU A 316 -14.09 -22.60 1.12
C GLU A 316 -15.26 -22.16 0.20
N ASN A 317 -15.03 -21.30 -0.76
CA ASN A 317 -16.02 -20.75 -1.67
C ASN A 317 -15.86 -21.25 -3.10
#